data_94fe4b9ac8826c52bb2f3afb39cb72ff
#
_entry.id   94fe4b9ac8826c52bb2f3afb39cb72ff
#
_cell.length_a   1.000
_cell.length_b   1.000
_cell.length_c   1.000
_cell.angle_alpha   90.00
_cell.angle_beta   90.00
_cell.angle_gamma   90.00
#
_symmetry.space_group_name_H-M   'P 1'
#
loop_
_entity.id
_entity.type
_entity.pdbx_description
1 polymer ?
#
loop_
_entity_poly.entity_id
_entity_poly.type
_entity_poly.pdbx_seq_one_letter_code
_entity_poly.pdbx_strand_id
1 'polypeptide(L)'
;MLLVRYLSPPIGAIIFVFEVLKHKRLLVDGWVIAVGSLTSYGVARLLGSTPLAIGSAPTPVLWTFGLVGVLAALCSVLFITLLYGSERFLVRFFPNRALRAVVGGGVVIALGVMNPTALGLGNSTIEELLLFNNAGLWFFISLGVVKLLTTSVTLGSGGSGGIFSPALLIGVAIGGAVGVIAQSPAPVLLVAAMASVVAASVGSPISGALILLEYTQLWEGSGAVAIAVFTATLLMRLLTKETIFTKRLTLLGVDSSSYRVH
;
A
#
# COMPACT_ATOMS: atom_id res chain seq x y z
N MET A 1 15.79 -2.83 13.80
CA MET A 1 14.91 -2.04 14.68
C MET A 1 13.71 -1.44 13.96
N LEU A 2 13.83 -0.96 12.70
CA LEU A 2 12.73 -0.38 11.92
C LEU A 2 11.58 -1.37 11.59
N LEU A 3 11.86 -2.62 11.24
CA LEU A 3 10.84 -3.63 10.93
C LEU A 3 9.83 -3.90 12.06
N VAL A 4 10.27 -3.76 13.32
CA VAL A 4 9.43 -4.02 14.49
C VAL A 4 8.37 -2.92 14.69
N ARG A 5 8.65 -1.67 14.29
CA ARG A 5 7.70 -0.56 14.35
C ARG A 5 6.47 -0.77 13.46
N TYR A 6 6.66 -1.36 12.27
CA TYR A 6 5.57 -1.56 11.28
C TYR A 6 4.63 -2.72 11.59
N LEU A 7 5.02 -3.64 12.49
CA LEU A 7 4.24 -4.82 12.87
C LEU A 7 3.33 -4.59 14.08
N SER A 8 3.18 -3.34 14.52
CA SER A 8 2.51 -3.03 15.78
C SER A 8 1.00 -2.67 15.75
N PRO A 9 0.26 -2.56 14.63
CA PRO A 9 -1.19 -2.36 14.65
C PRO A 9 -1.94 -3.69 14.84
N PRO A 10 -2.34 -4.06 16.08
CA PRO A 10 -2.90 -5.37 16.35
C PRO A 10 -4.30 -5.55 15.78
N ILE A 11 -5.16 -4.54 15.89
CA ILE A 11 -6.56 -4.62 15.47
C ILE A 11 -6.64 -4.63 13.94
N GLY A 12 -5.92 -3.71 13.30
CA GLY A 12 -5.85 -3.65 11.84
C GLY A 12 -5.30 -4.93 11.23
N ALA A 13 -4.30 -5.56 11.84
CA ALA A 13 -3.74 -6.83 11.37
C ALA A 13 -4.74 -8.00 11.49
N ILE A 14 -5.51 -8.07 12.59
CA ILE A 14 -6.57 -9.07 12.76
C ILE A 14 -7.62 -8.91 11.67
N ILE A 15 -8.13 -7.69 11.47
CA ILE A 15 -9.16 -7.40 10.47
C ILE A 15 -8.64 -7.66 9.05
N PHE A 16 -7.35 -7.39 8.78
CA PHE A 16 -6.72 -7.65 7.49
C PHE A 16 -6.83 -9.13 7.08
N VAL A 17 -6.57 -10.04 8.00
CA VAL A 17 -6.68 -11.47 7.71
C VAL A 17 -8.14 -11.83 7.37
N PHE A 18 -9.10 -11.26 8.08
CA PHE A 18 -10.52 -11.50 7.82
C PHE A 18 -10.98 -10.92 6.48
N GLU A 19 -10.54 -9.72 6.11
CA GLU A 19 -10.92 -9.09 4.84
C GLU A 19 -10.27 -9.78 3.63
N VAL A 20 -8.99 -10.15 3.73
CA VAL A 20 -8.22 -10.66 2.59
C VAL A 20 -8.43 -12.16 2.38
N LEU A 21 -8.39 -12.96 3.45
CA LEU A 21 -8.45 -14.41 3.31
C LEU A 21 -9.87 -14.97 3.19
N LYS A 22 -10.91 -14.22 3.59
CA LYS A 22 -12.34 -14.63 3.53
C LYS A 22 -12.57 -16.09 3.94
N HIS A 23 -11.86 -16.56 4.97
CA HIS A 23 -11.81 -17.96 5.32
C HIS A 23 -13.16 -18.45 5.92
N LYS A 24 -13.63 -19.63 5.49
CA LYS A 24 -14.91 -20.20 5.94
C LYS A 24 -14.95 -20.58 7.43
N ARG A 25 -13.78 -20.73 8.08
CA ARG A 25 -13.66 -21.09 9.51
C ARG A 25 -13.21 -19.92 10.40
N LEU A 26 -13.65 -18.72 10.06
CA LEU A 26 -13.27 -17.47 10.73
C LEU A 26 -13.37 -17.50 12.27
N LEU A 27 -14.39 -18.17 12.82
CA LEU A 27 -14.57 -18.26 14.27
C LEU A 27 -13.58 -19.21 14.96
N VAL A 28 -13.12 -20.25 14.24
CA VAL A 28 -12.17 -21.24 14.81
C VAL A 28 -10.73 -20.74 14.71
N ASP A 29 -10.38 -20.08 13.61
CA ASP A 29 -9.00 -19.63 13.38
C ASP A 29 -8.78 -18.19 13.87
N GLY A 30 -9.87 -17.43 14.11
CA GLY A 30 -9.81 -16.02 14.52
C GLY A 30 -9.11 -15.78 15.85
N TRP A 31 -9.25 -16.67 16.81
CA TRP A 31 -8.56 -16.55 18.09
C TRP A 31 -7.04 -16.76 17.95
N VAL A 32 -6.61 -17.68 17.07
CA VAL A 32 -5.17 -17.92 16.80
C VAL A 32 -4.56 -16.66 16.18
N ILE A 33 -5.26 -16.05 15.23
CA ILE A 33 -4.84 -14.81 14.59
C ILE A 33 -4.77 -13.67 15.62
N ALA A 34 -5.80 -13.55 16.48
CA ALA A 34 -5.83 -12.53 17.52
C ALA A 34 -4.69 -12.72 18.53
N VAL A 35 -4.45 -13.94 19.01
CA VAL A 35 -3.33 -14.25 19.92
C VAL A 35 -1.99 -13.94 19.25
N GLY A 36 -1.80 -14.38 18.00
CA GLY A 36 -0.55 -14.10 17.26
C GLY A 36 -0.31 -12.60 17.07
N SER A 37 -1.33 -11.83 16.71
CA SER A 37 -1.25 -10.39 16.52
C SER A 37 -0.97 -9.64 17.83
N LEU A 38 -1.68 -9.99 18.90
CA LEU A 38 -1.48 -9.38 20.23
C LEU A 38 -0.12 -9.74 20.82
N THR A 39 0.34 -10.98 20.65
CA THR A 39 1.67 -11.40 21.10
C THR A 39 2.76 -10.64 20.33
N SER A 40 2.62 -10.53 19.01
CA SER A 40 3.55 -9.74 18.18
C SER A 40 3.60 -8.28 18.62
N TYR A 41 2.44 -7.69 18.90
CA TYR A 41 2.34 -6.33 19.44
C TYR A 41 3.04 -6.21 20.81
N GLY A 42 2.78 -7.14 21.73
CA GLY A 42 3.40 -7.17 23.06
C GLY A 42 4.93 -7.26 22.97
N VAL A 43 5.45 -8.18 22.16
CA VAL A 43 6.90 -8.32 21.93
C VAL A 43 7.49 -7.05 21.31
N ALA A 44 6.81 -6.46 20.32
CA ALA A 44 7.25 -5.21 19.72
C ALA A 44 7.36 -4.08 20.75
N ARG A 45 6.37 -3.97 21.65
CA ARG A 45 6.39 -2.97 22.75
C ARG A 45 7.51 -3.22 23.74
N LEU A 46 7.76 -4.47 24.13
CA LEU A 46 8.87 -4.85 25.00
C LEU A 46 10.25 -4.53 24.38
N LEU A 47 10.35 -4.64 23.06
CA LEU A 47 11.56 -4.26 22.32
C LEU A 47 11.69 -2.74 22.06
N GLY A 48 10.83 -1.91 22.68
CA GLY A 48 10.89 -0.45 22.59
C GLY A 48 10.28 0.12 21.32
N SER A 49 9.46 -0.66 20.60
CA SER A 49 8.72 -0.15 19.47
C SER A 49 7.60 0.78 19.92
N THR A 50 7.56 1.99 19.38
CA THR A 50 6.50 2.98 19.63
C THR A 50 5.79 3.30 18.34
N PRO A 51 4.46 3.51 18.33
CA PRO A 51 3.75 4.05 17.18
C PRO A 51 4.37 5.37 16.74
N LEU A 52 4.26 5.68 15.46
CA LEU A 52 4.66 6.97 14.94
C LEU A 52 3.57 7.99 15.30
N ALA A 53 3.66 8.58 16.50
CA ALA A 53 2.72 9.61 16.91
C ALA A 53 2.94 10.88 16.06
N ILE A 54 2.04 11.12 15.13
CA ILE A 54 2.02 12.34 14.34
C ILE A 54 1.15 13.35 15.09
N GLY A 55 1.71 14.54 15.34
CA GLY A 55 0.97 15.61 15.99
C GLY A 55 -0.27 16.04 15.18
N SER A 56 -1.25 16.64 15.87
CA SER A 56 -2.43 17.21 15.22
C SER A 56 -2.00 18.26 14.19
N ALA A 57 -2.41 18.09 12.95
CA ALA A 57 -2.20 19.05 11.88
C ALA A 57 -3.56 19.57 11.38
N PRO A 58 -3.63 20.80 10.87
CA PRO A 58 -4.85 21.31 10.26
C PRO A 58 -5.38 20.31 9.22
N THR A 59 -6.67 20.00 9.30
CA THR A 59 -7.30 19.12 8.33
C THR A 59 -7.50 19.87 7.01
N PRO A 60 -6.97 19.39 5.89
CA PRO A 60 -7.21 19.95 4.58
C PRO A 60 -8.69 19.98 4.20
N VAL A 61 -9.02 20.74 3.17
CA VAL A 61 -10.39 20.84 2.67
C VAL A 61 -10.90 19.48 2.21
N LEU A 62 -12.15 19.17 2.49
CA LEU A 62 -12.74 17.83 2.33
C LEU A 62 -12.61 17.23 0.91
N TRP A 63 -12.68 18.07 -0.14
CA TRP A 63 -12.54 17.59 -1.54
C TRP A 63 -11.18 16.96 -1.85
N THR A 64 -10.11 17.33 -1.12
CA THR A 64 -8.77 16.76 -1.32
C THR A 64 -8.75 15.26 -1.01
N PHE A 65 -9.54 14.81 -0.03
CA PHE A 65 -9.64 13.39 0.32
C PHE A 65 -10.41 12.60 -0.76
N GLY A 66 -11.44 13.20 -1.36
CA GLY A 66 -12.09 12.62 -2.54
C GLY A 66 -11.12 12.48 -3.72
N LEU A 67 -10.33 13.51 -4.01
CA LEU A 67 -9.31 13.48 -5.05
C LEU A 67 -8.24 12.41 -4.77
N VAL A 68 -7.76 12.32 -3.53
CA VAL A 68 -6.83 11.26 -3.08
C VAL A 68 -7.41 9.88 -3.36
N GLY A 69 -8.69 9.66 -3.01
CA GLY A 69 -9.37 8.39 -3.27
C GLY A 69 -9.45 8.04 -4.76
N VAL A 70 -9.77 9.01 -5.61
CA VAL A 70 -9.82 8.83 -7.07
C VAL A 70 -8.43 8.46 -7.61
N LEU A 71 -7.40 9.22 -7.27
CA LEU A 71 -6.04 8.97 -7.72
C LEU A 71 -5.50 7.62 -7.21
N ALA A 72 -5.82 7.26 -5.96
CA ALA A 72 -5.46 5.97 -5.39
C ALA A 72 -6.10 4.80 -6.16
N ALA A 73 -7.37 4.90 -6.55
CA ALA A 73 -8.03 3.88 -7.35
C ALA A 73 -7.39 3.73 -8.73
N LEU A 74 -7.17 4.84 -9.44
CA LEU A 74 -6.53 4.83 -10.77
C LEU A 74 -5.11 4.27 -10.71
N CYS A 75 -4.31 4.69 -9.73
CA CYS A 75 -2.97 4.14 -9.50
C CYS A 75 -3.01 2.65 -9.15
N SER A 76 -4.00 2.18 -8.39
CA SER A 76 -4.15 0.76 -8.06
C SER A 76 -4.47 -0.08 -9.29
N VAL A 77 -5.35 0.38 -10.18
CA VAL A 77 -5.63 -0.28 -11.47
C VAL A 77 -4.36 -0.33 -12.32
N LEU A 78 -3.63 0.77 -12.40
CA LEU A 78 -2.36 0.84 -13.13
C LEU A 78 -1.33 -0.12 -12.52
N PHE A 79 -1.21 -0.16 -11.20
CA PHE A 79 -0.31 -1.06 -10.49
C PHE A 79 -0.60 -2.53 -10.79
N ILE A 80 -1.87 -2.95 -10.71
CA ILE A 80 -2.29 -4.31 -11.06
C ILE A 80 -1.97 -4.63 -12.52
N THR A 81 -2.24 -3.70 -13.41
CA THR A 81 -2.01 -3.88 -14.86
C THR A 81 -0.52 -3.99 -15.18
N LEU A 82 0.30 -3.13 -14.63
CA LEU A 82 1.75 -3.15 -14.83
C LEU A 82 2.40 -4.37 -14.19
N LEU A 83 1.96 -4.78 -13.00
CA LEU A 83 2.48 -5.96 -12.30
C LEU A 83 2.31 -7.21 -13.16
N TYR A 84 1.10 -7.51 -13.61
CA TYR A 84 0.83 -8.70 -14.41
C TYR A 84 1.21 -8.54 -15.88
N GLY A 85 1.25 -7.31 -16.39
CA GLY A 85 1.77 -6.99 -17.70
C GLY A 85 3.28 -7.23 -17.80
N SER A 86 4.05 -6.78 -16.83
CA SER A 86 5.50 -7.01 -16.75
C SER A 86 5.82 -8.51 -16.60
N GLU A 87 5.07 -9.25 -15.79
CA GLU A 87 5.23 -10.70 -15.66
C GLU A 87 5.03 -11.40 -17.02
N ARG A 88 3.92 -11.10 -17.72
CA ARG A 88 3.65 -11.70 -19.04
C ARG A 88 4.72 -11.32 -20.06
N PHE A 89 5.12 -10.07 -20.10
CA PHE A 89 6.14 -9.58 -21.01
C PHE A 89 7.48 -10.28 -20.76
N LEU A 90 7.95 -10.27 -19.52
CA LEU A 90 9.24 -10.83 -19.15
C LEU A 90 9.29 -12.35 -19.33
N VAL A 91 8.19 -13.07 -19.03
CA VAL A 91 8.10 -14.52 -19.27
C VAL A 91 8.14 -14.84 -20.76
N ARG A 92 7.48 -14.03 -21.59
CA ARG A 92 7.43 -14.25 -23.05
C ARG A 92 8.79 -14.04 -23.74
N PHE A 93 9.49 -12.95 -23.37
CA PHE A 93 10.76 -12.58 -24.04
C PHE A 93 11.99 -13.21 -23.38
N PHE A 94 11.92 -13.56 -22.12
CA PHE A 94 13.02 -14.13 -21.33
C PHE A 94 12.57 -15.41 -20.61
N PRO A 95 12.49 -16.56 -21.32
CA PRO A 95 12.02 -17.82 -20.71
C PRO A 95 12.96 -18.34 -19.62
N ASN A 96 14.27 -18.04 -19.71
CA ASN A 96 15.24 -18.40 -18.69
C ASN A 96 15.07 -17.51 -17.44
N ARG A 97 14.82 -18.15 -16.27
CA ARG A 97 14.59 -17.45 -15.00
C ARG A 97 15.76 -16.58 -14.56
N ALA A 98 17.01 -17.06 -14.75
CA ALA A 98 18.20 -16.30 -14.37
C ALA A 98 18.36 -15.04 -15.25
N LEU A 99 18.19 -15.17 -16.57
CA LEU A 99 18.24 -14.03 -17.48
C LEU A 99 17.15 -13.01 -17.17
N ARG A 100 15.94 -13.49 -16.87
CA ARG A 100 14.81 -12.62 -16.49
C ARG A 100 15.11 -11.83 -15.21
N ALA A 101 15.73 -12.48 -14.21
CA ALA A 101 16.13 -11.80 -12.97
C ALA A 101 17.22 -10.75 -13.22
N VAL A 102 18.21 -11.04 -14.07
CA VAL A 102 19.27 -10.08 -14.45
C VAL A 102 18.68 -8.87 -15.19
N VAL A 103 17.82 -9.09 -16.18
CA VAL A 103 17.17 -8.02 -16.94
C VAL A 103 16.27 -7.17 -16.01
N GLY A 104 15.45 -7.83 -15.18
CA GLY A 104 14.61 -7.14 -14.21
C GLY A 104 15.43 -6.31 -13.22
N GLY A 105 16.50 -6.88 -12.67
CA GLY A 105 17.43 -6.16 -11.77
C GLY A 105 18.09 -4.96 -12.44
N GLY A 106 18.56 -5.10 -13.69
CA GLY A 106 19.12 -4.01 -14.47
C GLY A 106 18.14 -2.85 -14.68
N VAL A 107 16.88 -3.15 -15.01
CA VAL A 107 15.82 -2.13 -15.13
C VAL A 107 15.56 -1.44 -13.79
N VAL A 108 15.52 -2.19 -12.68
CA VAL A 108 15.32 -1.62 -11.34
C VAL A 108 16.47 -0.68 -10.96
N ILE A 109 17.71 -1.05 -11.26
CA ILE A 109 18.88 -0.18 -11.03
C ILE A 109 18.76 1.10 -11.86
N ALA A 110 18.46 0.98 -13.15
CA ALA A 110 18.32 2.15 -14.03
C ALA A 110 17.22 3.11 -13.55
N LEU A 111 16.07 2.59 -13.14
CA LEU A 111 14.98 3.38 -12.56
C LEU A 111 15.37 3.98 -11.20
N GLY A 112 16.12 3.26 -10.39
CA GLY A 112 16.60 3.72 -9.08
C GLY A 112 17.56 4.92 -9.17
N VAL A 113 18.27 5.10 -10.26
CA VAL A 113 19.10 6.30 -10.50
C VAL A 113 18.24 7.56 -10.58
N MET A 114 17.00 7.45 -11.09
CA MET A 114 16.07 8.60 -11.20
C MET A 114 15.54 9.05 -9.84
N ASN A 115 15.27 8.10 -8.95
CA ASN A 115 14.83 8.38 -7.57
C ASN A 115 15.28 7.25 -6.63
N PRO A 116 16.46 7.37 -5.99
CA PRO A 116 16.98 6.34 -5.08
C PRO A 116 16.08 6.05 -3.88
N THR A 117 15.29 7.03 -3.41
CA THR A 117 14.38 6.87 -2.27
C THR A 117 13.20 5.92 -2.56
N ALA A 118 12.92 5.66 -3.84
CA ALA A 118 11.92 4.68 -4.25
C ALA A 118 12.42 3.23 -4.14
N LEU A 119 13.71 2.99 -3.95
CA LEU A 119 14.28 1.64 -3.81
C LEU A 119 14.03 1.06 -2.41
N GLY A 120 14.15 -0.25 -2.30
CA GLY A 120 13.93 -0.97 -1.04
C GLY A 120 12.48 -0.94 -0.56
N LEU A 121 12.26 -1.04 0.74
CA LEU A 121 10.92 -1.02 1.35
C LEU A 121 10.31 0.38 1.41
N GLY A 122 11.14 1.43 1.47
CA GLY A 122 10.69 2.82 1.55
C GLY A 122 10.20 3.27 2.93
N ASN A 123 10.42 2.46 3.96
CA ASN A 123 9.90 2.75 5.31
C ASN A 123 10.48 4.03 5.90
N SER A 124 11.79 4.25 5.75
CA SER A 124 12.45 5.48 6.20
C SER A 124 11.94 6.71 5.45
N THR A 125 11.70 6.58 4.16
CA THR A 125 11.12 7.65 3.34
C THR A 125 9.69 7.99 3.78
N ILE A 126 8.88 6.98 4.10
CA ILE A 126 7.51 7.19 4.62
C ILE A 126 7.56 7.94 5.95
N GLU A 127 8.39 7.51 6.90
CA GLU A 127 8.54 8.18 8.20
C GLU A 127 9.01 9.63 8.06
N GLU A 128 10.03 9.85 7.23
CA GLU A 128 10.56 11.19 6.97
C GLU A 128 9.50 12.12 6.38
N LEU A 129 8.74 11.65 5.38
CA LEU A 129 7.70 12.45 4.74
C LEU A 129 6.48 12.69 5.63
N LEU A 130 6.17 11.77 6.54
CA LEU A 130 5.10 11.95 7.52
C LEU A 130 5.48 13.00 8.60
N LEU A 131 6.76 13.09 8.94
CA LEU A 131 7.26 14.03 9.95
C LEU A 131 7.65 15.39 9.35
N PHE A 132 8.24 15.41 8.15
CA PHE A 132 8.85 16.58 7.51
C PHE A 132 8.43 16.66 6.04
N ASN A 133 7.16 16.98 5.78
CA ASN A 133 6.62 17.04 4.41
C ASN A 133 7.03 18.34 3.67
N ASN A 134 8.31 18.47 3.32
CA ASN A 134 8.86 19.62 2.62
C ASN A 134 9.25 19.32 1.16
N ALA A 135 8.82 18.18 0.61
CA ALA A 135 9.19 17.78 -0.74
C ALA A 135 8.32 18.47 -1.82
N GLY A 136 8.90 18.76 -2.95
CA GLY A 136 8.20 19.37 -4.09
C GLY A 136 7.37 18.36 -4.90
N LEU A 137 6.49 18.87 -5.75
CA LEU A 137 5.57 18.05 -6.58
C LEU A 137 6.32 17.01 -7.43
N TRP A 138 7.41 17.39 -8.07
CA TRP A 138 8.19 16.48 -8.93
C TRP A 138 8.84 15.34 -8.17
N PHE A 139 9.20 15.56 -6.90
CA PHE A 139 9.69 14.49 -6.03
C PHE A 139 8.61 13.43 -5.82
N PHE A 140 7.39 13.84 -5.47
CA PHE A 140 6.28 12.91 -5.25
C PHE A 140 5.88 12.17 -6.53
N ILE A 141 5.82 12.85 -7.67
CA ILE A 141 5.52 12.21 -8.97
C ILE A 141 6.60 11.16 -9.29
N SER A 142 7.88 11.52 -9.21
CA SER A 142 8.97 10.59 -9.48
C SER A 142 9.00 9.42 -8.50
N LEU A 143 8.76 9.67 -7.21
CA LEU A 143 8.69 8.65 -6.17
C LEU A 143 7.60 7.60 -6.51
N GLY A 144 6.39 8.05 -6.82
CA GLY A 144 5.26 7.18 -7.15
C GLY A 144 5.52 6.37 -8.43
N VAL A 145 5.94 7.03 -9.51
CA VAL A 145 6.20 6.39 -10.81
C VAL A 145 7.35 5.38 -10.71
N VAL A 146 8.48 5.77 -10.14
CA VAL A 146 9.64 4.87 -9.99
C VAL A 146 9.28 3.69 -9.10
N LYS A 147 8.57 3.91 -7.97
CA LYS A 147 8.15 2.83 -7.09
C LYS A 147 7.22 1.84 -7.79
N LEU A 148 6.24 2.35 -8.50
CA LEU A 148 5.27 1.53 -9.22
C LEU A 148 5.95 0.66 -10.29
N LEU A 149 6.88 1.24 -11.05
CA LEU A 149 7.63 0.52 -12.08
C LEU A 149 8.61 -0.50 -11.49
N THR A 150 9.43 -0.09 -10.51
CA THR A 150 10.42 -0.97 -9.89
C THR A 150 9.77 -2.17 -9.22
N THR A 151 8.64 -1.97 -8.52
CA THR A 151 7.91 -3.08 -7.89
C THR A 151 7.31 -4.02 -8.93
N SER A 152 6.68 -3.47 -9.97
CA SER A 152 6.08 -4.28 -11.04
C SER A 152 7.11 -5.11 -11.79
N VAL A 153 8.26 -4.53 -12.09
CA VAL A 153 9.37 -5.23 -12.77
C VAL A 153 10.02 -6.26 -11.85
N THR A 154 10.27 -5.92 -10.58
CA THR A 154 10.86 -6.86 -9.60
C THR A 154 10.01 -8.12 -9.47
N LEU A 155 8.72 -7.97 -9.21
CA LEU A 155 7.81 -9.11 -9.05
C LEU A 155 7.58 -9.82 -10.39
N GLY A 156 7.44 -9.08 -11.48
CA GLY A 156 7.26 -9.64 -12.82
C GLY A 156 8.47 -10.41 -13.33
N SER A 157 9.69 -10.06 -12.91
CA SER A 157 10.91 -10.83 -13.23
C SER A 157 11.08 -12.11 -12.42
N GLY A 158 10.18 -12.38 -11.47
CA GLY A 158 10.24 -13.53 -10.58
C GLY A 158 11.00 -13.26 -9.28
N GLY A 159 11.28 -12.00 -8.98
CA GLY A 159 11.83 -11.57 -7.70
C GLY A 159 10.84 -11.79 -6.56
N SER A 160 11.35 -12.08 -5.37
CA SER A 160 10.55 -12.15 -4.14
C SER A 160 10.35 -10.74 -3.58
N GLY A 161 9.12 -10.41 -3.20
CA GLY A 161 8.82 -9.11 -2.58
C GLY A 161 7.38 -9.01 -2.09
N GLY A 162 7.16 -8.10 -1.16
CA GLY A 162 5.83 -7.74 -0.66
C GLY A 162 5.18 -6.66 -1.51
N ILE A 163 3.85 -6.64 -1.52
CA ILE A 163 3.05 -5.65 -2.25
C ILE A 163 2.63 -4.51 -1.31
N PHE A 164 2.52 -4.80 -0.03
CA PHE A 164 1.98 -3.87 0.96
C PHE A 164 2.83 -2.60 1.12
N SER A 165 4.13 -2.76 1.39
CA SER A 165 5.05 -1.62 1.57
C SER A 165 5.17 -0.74 0.32
N PRO A 166 5.29 -1.27 -0.92
CA PRO A 166 5.19 -0.47 -2.13
C PRO A 166 3.87 0.30 -2.27
N ALA A 167 2.74 -0.33 -1.92
CA ALA A 167 1.44 0.34 -1.95
C ALA A 167 1.39 1.55 -1.01
N LEU A 168 1.99 1.43 0.19
CA LEU A 168 2.12 2.56 1.12
C LEU A 168 2.93 3.71 0.52
N LEU A 169 4.08 3.41 -0.07
CA LEU A 169 4.95 4.45 -0.65
C LEU A 169 4.30 5.14 -1.86
N ILE A 170 3.57 4.39 -2.70
CA ILE A 170 2.76 4.95 -3.78
C ILE A 170 1.67 5.87 -3.18
N GLY A 171 1.05 5.45 -2.07
CA GLY A 171 0.08 6.27 -1.35
C GLY A 171 0.69 7.59 -0.86
N VAL A 172 1.86 7.54 -0.21
CA VAL A 172 2.59 8.75 0.22
C VAL A 172 2.85 9.68 -0.96
N ALA A 173 3.26 9.14 -2.10
CA ALA A 173 3.50 9.93 -3.31
C ALA A 173 2.22 10.64 -3.79
N ILE A 174 1.08 9.98 -3.78
CA ILE A 174 -0.22 10.57 -4.14
C ILE A 174 -0.62 11.64 -3.13
N GLY A 175 -0.60 11.32 -1.83
CA GLY A 175 -1.01 12.24 -0.76
C GLY A 175 -0.14 13.48 -0.73
N GLY A 176 1.19 13.31 -0.89
CA GLY A 176 2.13 14.42 -0.97
C GLY A 176 1.92 15.31 -2.20
N ALA A 177 1.72 14.72 -3.38
CA ALA A 177 1.42 15.47 -4.61
C ALA A 177 0.13 16.29 -4.47
N VAL A 178 -0.94 15.70 -3.94
CA VAL A 178 -2.21 16.40 -3.68
C VAL A 178 -2.01 17.50 -2.65
N GLY A 179 -1.25 17.26 -1.58
CA GLY A 179 -0.94 18.27 -0.56
C GLY A 179 -0.20 19.49 -1.12
N VAL A 180 0.76 19.28 -2.01
CA VAL A 180 1.49 20.36 -2.70
C VAL A 180 0.55 21.14 -3.63
N ILE A 181 -0.26 20.45 -4.44
CA ILE A 181 -1.20 21.09 -5.38
C ILE A 181 -2.27 21.89 -4.62
N ALA A 182 -2.78 21.34 -3.53
CA ALA A 182 -3.79 22.00 -2.70
C ALA A 182 -3.19 23.07 -1.77
N GLN A 183 -1.88 23.29 -1.77
CA GLN A 183 -1.15 24.19 -0.87
C GLN A 183 -1.46 23.92 0.62
N SER A 184 -1.76 22.68 0.93
CA SER A 184 -2.10 22.21 2.28
C SER A 184 -1.39 20.88 2.56
N PRO A 185 -0.06 20.88 2.65
CA PRO A 185 0.69 19.67 2.96
C PRO A 185 0.41 19.24 4.39
N ALA A 186 -0.37 18.18 4.55
CA ALA A 186 -0.73 17.67 5.87
C ALA A 186 -0.49 16.14 5.94
N PRO A 187 0.06 15.63 7.05
CA PRO A 187 0.29 14.20 7.23
C PRO A 187 -0.97 13.35 7.04
N VAL A 188 -2.14 13.88 7.37
CA VAL A 188 -3.42 13.18 7.19
C VAL A 188 -3.73 12.86 5.72
N LEU A 189 -3.27 13.68 4.74
CA LEU A 189 -3.39 13.37 3.32
C LEU A 189 -2.51 12.18 2.92
N LEU A 190 -1.30 12.09 3.47
CA LEU A 190 -0.41 10.96 3.23
C LEU A 190 -1.01 9.68 3.79
N VAL A 191 -1.51 9.74 5.03
CA VAL A 191 -2.17 8.59 5.70
C VAL A 191 -3.41 8.15 4.93
N ALA A 192 -4.27 9.09 4.53
CA ALA A 192 -5.47 8.81 3.74
C ALA A 192 -5.14 8.16 2.38
N ALA A 193 -4.09 8.66 1.71
CA ALA A 193 -3.65 8.11 0.43
C ALA A 193 -3.02 6.71 0.59
N MET A 194 -2.19 6.49 1.60
CA MET A 194 -1.66 5.15 1.92
C MET A 194 -2.77 4.14 2.15
N ALA A 195 -3.73 4.48 3.03
CA ALA A 195 -4.89 3.63 3.31
C ALA A 195 -5.72 3.35 2.06
N SER A 196 -5.92 4.37 1.21
CA SER A 196 -6.70 4.26 -0.03
C SER A 196 -6.05 3.36 -1.08
N VAL A 197 -4.72 3.46 -1.27
CA VAL A 197 -4.00 2.59 -2.22
C VAL A 197 -4.01 1.15 -1.74
N VAL A 198 -3.80 0.90 -0.44
CA VAL A 198 -3.91 -0.45 0.15
C VAL A 198 -5.34 -0.99 -0.02
N ALA A 199 -6.35 -0.20 0.34
CA ALA A 199 -7.75 -0.57 0.22
C ALA A 199 -8.12 -0.97 -1.22
N ALA A 200 -7.72 -0.18 -2.20
CA ALA A 200 -8.03 -0.40 -3.61
C ALA A 200 -7.24 -1.57 -4.20
N SER A 201 -5.92 -1.65 -3.97
CA SER A 201 -5.05 -2.65 -4.61
C SER A 201 -5.18 -4.05 -3.98
N VAL A 202 -5.33 -4.12 -2.66
CA VAL A 202 -5.39 -5.38 -1.89
C VAL A 202 -6.83 -5.83 -1.66
N GLY A 203 -7.79 -4.91 -1.66
CA GLY A 203 -9.21 -5.19 -1.39
C GLY A 203 -9.52 -5.26 0.11
N SER A 204 -8.85 -4.44 0.90
CA SER A 204 -8.96 -4.43 2.36
C SER A 204 -9.24 -3.01 2.90
N PRO A 205 -10.46 -2.46 2.69
CA PRO A 205 -10.77 -1.08 3.05
C PRO A 205 -10.76 -0.81 4.54
N ILE A 206 -11.33 -1.67 5.36
CA ILE A 206 -11.42 -1.44 6.80
C ILE A 206 -10.04 -1.61 7.44
N SER A 207 -9.37 -2.71 7.15
CA SER A 207 -8.05 -2.98 7.74
C SER A 207 -6.99 -2.02 7.23
N GLY A 208 -7.04 -1.63 5.95
CA GLY A 208 -6.11 -0.64 5.40
C GLY A 208 -6.21 0.69 6.14
N ALA A 209 -7.42 1.18 6.42
CA ALA A 209 -7.62 2.38 7.22
C ALA A 209 -7.13 2.19 8.67
N LEU A 210 -7.53 1.11 9.33
CA LEU A 210 -7.18 0.86 10.73
C LEU A 210 -5.69 0.68 10.96
N ILE A 211 -5.00 -0.08 10.11
CA ILE A 211 -3.55 -0.27 10.21
C ILE A 211 -2.83 1.09 10.21
N LEU A 212 -3.22 1.99 9.31
CA LEU A 212 -2.57 3.28 9.20
C LEU A 212 -2.92 4.21 10.37
N LEU A 213 -4.17 4.21 10.83
CA LEU A 213 -4.60 4.99 11.98
C LEU A 213 -3.92 4.49 13.28
N GLU A 214 -3.84 3.18 13.49
CA GLU A 214 -3.11 2.60 14.64
C GLU A 214 -1.61 2.90 14.57
N TYR A 215 -1.01 2.83 13.37
CA TYR A 215 0.42 3.10 13.18
C TYR A 215 0.77 4.57 13.44
N THR A 216 -0.02 5.50 12.93
CA THR A 216 0.25 6.93 13.00
C THR A 216 -0.40 7.63 14.20
N GLN A 217 -1.29 6.94 14.90
CA GLN A 217 -2.12 7.49 16.01
C GLN A 217 -2.97 8.72 15.61
N LEU A 218 -3.23 8.90 14.31
CA LEU A 218 -3.93 10.05 13.75
C LEU A 218 -5.46 9.85 13.75
N TRP A 219 -6.04 9.53 14.91
CA TRP A 219 -7.46 9.23 15.05
C TRP A 219 -8.40 10.40 14.73
N GLU A 220 -7.94 11.64 14.97
CA GLU A 220 -8.69 12.85 14.61
C GLU A 220 -8.96 12.96 13.11
N GLY A 221 -8.08 12.39 12.26
CA GLY A 221 -8.22 12.31 10.82
C GLY A 221 -9.06 11.14 10.31
N SER A 222 -9.62 10.30 11.19
CA SER A 222 -10.29 9.05 10.79
C SER A 222 -11.44 9.24 9.80
N GLY A 223 -12.25 10.29 9.98
CA GLY A 223 -13.33 10.63 9.05
C GLY A 223 -12.83 10.96 7.64
N ALA A 224 -11.75 11.72 7.56
CA ALA A 224 -11.12 12.09 6.30
C ALA A 224 -10.49 10.87 5.58
N VAL A 225 -9.79 10.02 6.35
CA VAL A 225 -9.27 8.73 5.86
C VAL A 225 -10.40 7.84 5.34
N ALA A 226 -11.51 7.76 6.07
CA ALA A 226 -12.67 6.96 5.65
C ALA A 226 -13.26 7.45 4.32
N ILE A 227 -13.37 8.77 4.09
CA ILE A 227 -13.85 9.34 2.83
C ILE A 227 -12.94 8.94 1.67
N ALA A 228 -11.62 9.09 1.83
CA ALA A 228 -10.67 8.74 0.79
C ALA A 228 -10.70 7.23 0.46
N VAL A 229 -10.71 6.37 1.49
CA VAL A 229 -10.78 4.91 1.35
C VAL A 229 -12.09 4.48 0.72
N PHE A 230 -13.23 5.04 1.15
CA PHE A 230 -14.53 4.75 0.55
C PHE A 230 -14.57 5.14 -0.94
N THR A 231 -14.10 6.33 -1.28
CA THR A 231 -14.03 6.81 -2.67
C THR A 231 -13.13 5.89 -3.51
N ALA A 232 -11.96 5.52 -3.00
CA ALA A 232 -11.04 4.63 -3.71
C ALA A 232 -11.65 3.23 -3.93
N THR A 233 -12.27 2.67 -2.90
CA THR A 233 -12.88 1.34 -2.97
C THR A 233 -14.08 1.31 -3.90
N LEU A 234 -14.94 2.34 -3.84
CA LEU A 234 -16.09 2.46 -4.72
C LEU A 234 -15.66 2.55 -6.19
N LEU A 235 -14.71 3.45 -6.49
CA LEU A 235 -14.21 3.62 -7.84
C LEU A 235 -13.49 2.36 -8.36
N MET A 236 -12.72 1.70 -7.49
CA MET A 236 -12.07 0.43 -7.84
C MET A 236 -13.09 -0.65 -8.24
N ARG A 237 -14.21 -0.76 -7.51
CA ARG A 237 -15.30 -1.69 -7.85
C ARG A 237 -15.96 -1.38 -9.19
N LEU A 238 -16.02 -0.10 -9.57
CA LEU A 238 -16.57 0.33 -10.87
C LEU A 238 -15.59 0.07 -12.01
N LEU A 239 -14.28 0.25 -11.78
CA LEU A 239 -13.24 0.07 -12.79
C LEU A 239 -12.86 -1.38 -13.00
N THR A 240 -12.73 -2.14 -11.92
CA THR A 240 -12.35 -3.56 -11.96
C THR A 240 -12.87 -4.31 -10.75
N LYS A 241 -13.24 -5.57 -10.96
CA LYS A 241 -13.64 -6.49 -9.88
C LYS A 241 -12.44 -7.29 -9.33
N GLU A 242 -11.23 -7.02 -9.84
CA GLU A 242 -10.03 -7.75 -9.51
C GLU A 242 -9.13 -6.95 -8.59
N THR A 243 -8.70 -7.57 -7.50
CA THR A 243 -7.60 -7.12 -6.66
C THR A 243 -6.30 -7.79 -7.11
N ILE A 244 -5.16 -7.39 -6.56
CA ILE A 244 -3.89 -8.07 -6.84
C ILE A 244 -4.00 -9.58 -6.57
N PHE A 245 -4.61 -9.96 -5.45
CA PHE A 245 -4.73 -11.38 -5.08
C PHE A 245 -5.73 -12.15 -5.96
N THR A 246 -6.91 -11.59 -6.21
CA THR A 246 -7.93 -12.27 -7.04
C THR A 246 -7.47 -12.43 -8.48
N LYS A 247 -6.74 -11.46 -9.02
CA LYS A 247 -6.15 -11.58 -10.36
C LYS A 247 -5.13 -12.69 -10.44
N ARG A 248 -4.31 -12.88 -9.39
CA ARG A 248 -3.37 -14.00 -9.33
C ARG A 248 -4.09 -15.36 -9.35
N LEU A 249 -5.16 -15.51 -8.59
CA LEU A 249 -5.97 -16.73 -8.57
C LEU A 249 -6.59 -17.01 -9.94
N THR A 250 -7.16 -15.99 -10.59
CA THR A 250 -7.70 -16.12 -11.96
C THR A 250 -6.65 -16.58 -12.96
N LEU A 251 -5.42 -16.03 -12.88
CA LEU A 251 -4.32 -16.44 -13.75
C LEU A 251 -3.82 -17.86 -13.50
N LEU A 252 -4.00 -18.39 -12.29
CA LEU A 252 -3.68 -19.77 -11.91
C LEU A 252 -4.81 -20.76 -12.23
N GLY A 253 -5.92 -20.30 -12.83
CA GLY A 253 -7.08 -21.13 -13.15
C GLY A 253 -7.93 -21.52 -11.93
N VAL A 254 -7.71 -20.88 -10.78
CA VAL A 254 -8.52 -21.11 -9.58
C VAL A 254 -9.77 -20.24 -9.64
N ASP A 255 -10.92 -20.82 -9.32
CA ASP A 255 -12.18 -20.05 -9.27
C ASP A 255 -12.11 -18.97 -8.19
N SER A 256 -11.99 -17.73 -8.65
CA SER A 256 -11.91 -16.55 -7.79
C SER A 256 -13.28 -15.97 -7.41
N SER A 257 -14.38 -16.60 -7.81
CA SER A 257 -15.74 -16.06 -7.60
C SER A 257 -16.06 -15.80 -6.13
N SER A 258 -15.60 -16.69 -5.24
CA SER A 258 -15.76 -16.56 -3.77
C SER A 258 -14.87 -15.48 -3.13
N TYR A 259 -13.88 -14.97 -3.84
CA TYR A 259 -12.92 -13.94 -3.37
C TYR A 259 -13.13 -12.57 -4.04
N ARG A 260 -14.09 -12.46 -4.97
CA ARG A 260 -14.40 -11.17 -5.60
C ARG A 260 -15.02 -10.21 -4.59
N VAL A 261 -14.61 -8.97 -4.67
CA VAL A 261 -15.19 -7.88 -3.86
C VAL A 261 -16.61 -7.64 -4.36
N HIS A 262 -17.61 -7.99 -3.53
CA HIS A 262 -19.02 -7.67 -3.78
C HIS A 262 -19.35 -6.25 -3.39
#